data_2bb12137a58734bac61e5cb827932403
#
_entry.id   2bb12137a58734bac61e5cb827932403
#
_cell.length_a   1.000
_cell.length_b   1.000
_cell.length_c   1.000
_cell.angle_alpha   90.00
_cell.angle_beta   90.00
_cell.angle_gamma   90.00
#
_symmetry.space_group_name_H-M   'P 1'
#
loop_
_entity.id
_entity.type
_entity.pdbx_description
1 polymer ?
#
loop_
_entity_poly.entity_id
_entity_poly.type
_entity_poly.pdbx_seq_one_letter_code
_entity_poly.pdbx_strand_id
1 'polypeptide(L)'
;NYITRLGLHAPEEDAVPKREIVHKELHSGEQLFAAIADKQELILTAPHSLEAVCVLSEDTAYLLCADQVGTQSWHAVLQQLFSGKYPLTVHDGKPYLLALLQEGIQAADFACDTALGAYLLDPSESGYGLEKVALAYLNQELAPVSDYEAEDAFSPLGGRETALRTLADHAAAIQEMAQEIVRNIKKQGMYDLFHTIELPLEGVLASMQFYGFQADADALRAFGDTLTQRIDELTAEIYREAGREFNINSTKMLGQILFEELELPVIKKTKTGYSTNIEVLEALKGYHPMVGMVIEYRQLTKLRSTYVDGLLKVIGDDGRIHSTFQQMVTATGRLSSTDPNLQNIPVRTELGSELRHMFVAKPGCVLVDADYSQIELRVLADIAKDETMMQAFCSGTDIHAMTASQVFHVPIEEVTASMRRSSKAVNFGIVYGISGYSLSNDIGVSVKTATEYINKYLSVYHGVREYMSR
;
A
#
# COMPACT_ATOMS: atom_id res chain seq x y z
N ASN A 1 5.91 -36.80 8.50
CA ASN A 1 4.89 -35.92 9.04
C ASN A 1 5.15 -35.75 10.54
N TYR A 2 5.41 -34.51 11.03
CA TYR A 2 5.82 -34.23 12.42
C TYR A 2 4.71 -34.59 13.43
N ILE A 3 3.45 -34.46 13.04
CA ILE A 3 2.26 -34.74 13.86
C ILE A 3 2.16 -36.22 14.21
N THR A 4 2.42 -37.09 13.24
CA THR A 4 2.41 -38.55 13.43
C THR A 4 3.55 -39.04 14.34
N ARG A 5 4.67 -38.32 14.39
CA ARG A 5 5.82 -38.62 15.27
C ARG A 5 5.60 -38.21 16.73
N LEU A 6 4.71 -37.27 16.98
CA LEU A 6 4.39 -36.75 18.32
C LEU A 6 3.18 -37.47 18.96
N GLY A 7 2.56 -38.41 18.26
CA GLY A 7 1.38 -39.13 18.78
C GLY A 7 0.17 -38.23 19.02
N LEU A 8 0.16 -37.03 18.42
CA LEU A 8 -0.97 -36.12 18.48
C LEU A 8 -1.98 -36.60 17.40
N HIS A 9 -2.98 -37.37 17.83
CA HIS A 9 -4.18 -37.51 17.03
C HIS A 9 -4.94 -36.18 17.17
N ALA A 10 -5.18 -35.49 16.05
CA ALA A 10 -6.23 -34.48 16.04
C ALA A 10 -7.51 -35.17 16.54
N PRO A 11 -8.28 -34.55 17.46
CA PRO A 11 -9.60 -35.06 17.73
C PRO A 11 -10.31 -35.21 16.37
N GLU A 12 -10.98 -36.35 16.14
CA GLU A 12 -11.97 -36.46 15.06
C GLU A 12 -13.04 -35.40 15.39
N GLU A 13 -12.84 -34.19 14.85
CA GLU A 13 -13.93 -33.21 14.83
C GLU A 13 -15.02 -33.86 13.95
N ASP A 14 -16.19 -34.10 14.54
CA ASP A 14 -17.39 -34.47 13.79
C ASP A 14 -17.47 -33.51 12.60
N ALA A 15 -17.29 -34.03 11.40
CA ALA A 15 -17.32 -33.24 10.18
C ALA A 15 -18.68 -32.54 10.14
N VAL A 16 -18.70 -31.25 10.37
CA VAL A 16 -19.91 -30.44 10.22
C VAL A 16 -20.44 -30.75 8.82
N PRO A 17 -21.68 -31.22 8.67
CA PRO A 17 -22.21 -31.59 7.37
C PRO A 17 -22.04 -30.39 6.44
N LYS A 18 -21.34 -30.58 5.31
CA LYS A 18 -21.20 -29.54 4.31
C LYS A 18 -22.58 -29.07 3.90
N ARG A 19 -22.84 -27.79 4.06
CA ARG A 19 -24.06 -27.13 3.62
C ARG A 19 -24.24 -27.37 2.12
N GLU A 20 -25.38 -27.88 1.70
CA GLU A 20 -25.68 -28.15 0.31
C GLU A 20 -26.19 -26.87 -0.37
N ILE A 21 -25.44 -26.33 -1.30
CA ILE A 21 -25.82 -25.14 -2.06
C ILE A 21 -26.55 -25.57 -3.33
N VAL A 22 -27.75 -25.03 -3.52
CA VAL A 22 -28.56 -25.27 -4.73
C VAL A 22 -28.09 -24.31 -5.82
N HIS A 23 -27.57 -24.85 -6.93
CA HIS A 23 -27.13 -24.06 -8.07
C HIS A 23 -28.30 -23.84 -9.05
N LYS A 24 -28.53 -22.60 -9.45
CA LYS A 24 -29.53 -22.23 -10.44
C LYS A 24 -28.89 -21.36 -11.52
N GLU A 25 -28.62 -21.95 -12.69
CA GLU A 25 -28.26 -21.17 -13.85
C GLU A 25 -29.48 -20.42 -14.38
N LEU A 26 -29.30 -19.13 -14.66
CA LEU A 26 -30.32 -18.22 -15.17
C LEU A 26 -29.94 -17.77 -16.58
N HIS A 27 -30.93 -17.39 -17.37
CA HIS A 27 -30.74 -17.00 -18.77
C HIS A 27 -31.16 -15.55 -19.06
N SER A 28 -31.55 -14.79 -18.03
CA SER A 28 -31.85 -13.37 -18.17
C SER A 28 -31.69 -12.61 -16.86
N GLY A 29 -31.45 -11.30 -16.95
CA GLY A 29 -31.42 -10.40 -15.79
C GLY A 29 -32.77 -10.35 -15.06
N GLU A 30 -33.89 -10.44 -15.80
CA GLU A 30 -35.23 -10.46 -15.17
C GLU A 30 -35.39 -11.65 -14.21
N GLN A 31 -34.90 -12.83 -14.60
CA GLN A 31 -34.93 -14.01 -13.73
C GLN A 31 -34.08 -13.79 -12.48
N LEU A 32 -32.89 -13.18 -12.62
CA LEU A 32 -32.02 -12.86 -11.49
C LEU A 32 -32.71 -11.89 -10.52
N PHE A 33 -33.22 -10.77 -11.04
CA PHE A 33 -33.84 -9.74 -10.20
C PHE A 33 -35.14 -10.20 -9.56
N ALA A 34 -35.91 -11.06 -10.22
CA ALA A 34 -37.08 -11.69 -9.61
C ALA A 34 -36.71 -12.64 -8.45
N ALA A 35 -35.59 -13.36 -8.60
CA ALA A 35 -35.10 -14.29 -7.58
C ALA A 35 -34.55 -13.60 -6.32
N ILE A 36 -34.00 -12.38 -6.46
CA ILE A 36 -33.34 -11.64 -5.37
C ILE A 36 -34.14 -10.44 -4.85
N ALA A 37 -35.35 -10.17 -5.40
CA ALA A 37 -36.13 -8.94 -5.16
C ALA A 37 -36.39 -8.65 -3.67
N ASP A 38 -36.71 -9.67 -2.89
CA ASP A 38 -37.11 -9.56 -1.48
C ASP A 38 -36.01 -10.06 -0.52
N LYS A 39 -34.79 -10.28 -1.02
CA LYS A 39 -33.69 -10.82 -0.22
C LYS A 39 -32.91 -9.70 0.47
N GLN A 40 -32.58 -9.91 1.72
CA GLN A 40 -31.88 -8.92 2.57
C GLN A 40 -30.37 -9.16 2.63
N GLU A 41 -29.92 -10.38 2.45
CA GLU A 41 -28.53 -10.77 2.46
C GLU A 41 -28.17 -11.39 1.11
N LEU A 42 -27.28 -10.72 0.38
CA LEU A 42 -26.83 -11.12 -0.95
C LEU A 42 -25.32 -11.19 -0.97
N ILE A 43 -24.79 -12.35 -1.30
CA ILE A 43 -23.34 -12.53 -1.47
C ILE A 43 -23.05 -12.57 -2.97
N LEU A 44 -22.11 -11.76 -3.39
CA LEU A 44 -21.67 -11.68 -4.77
C LEU A 44 -20.28 -12.29 -4.91
N THR A 45 -20.13 -13.18 -5.86
CA THR A 45 -18.86 -13.60 -6.42
C THR A 45 -18.87 -13.48 -7.94
N ALA A 46 -17.76 -13.07 -8.51
CA ALA A 46 -17.59 -12.90 -9.94
C ALA A 46 -16.09 -12.99 -10.29
N PRO A 47 -15.71 -13.28 -11.53
CA PRO A 47 -14.37 -12.96 -12.00
C PRO A 47 -14.19 -11.43 -12.10
N HIS A 48 -12.96 -10.94 -12.04
CA HIS A 48 -12.66 -9.51 -12.18
C HIS A 48 -13.09 -8.96 -13.56
N SER A 49 -13.17 -9.82 -14.58
CA SER A 49 -13.72 -9.47 -15.92
C SER A 49 -15.22 -9.20 -15.91
N LEU A 50 -15.92 -9.57 -14.84
CA LEU A 50 -17.38 -9.50 -14.71
C LEU A 50 -18.15 -10.20 -15.86
N GLU A 51 -17.57 -11.22 -16.50
CA GLU A 51 -18.25 -12.00 -17.55
C GLU A 51 -19.26 -13.01 -17.02
N ALA A 52 -19.25 -13.25 -15.71
CA ALA A 52 -20.26 -14.02 -14.99
C ALA A 52 -20.49 -13.42 -13.61
N VAL A 53 -21.66 -13.64 -13.04
CA VAL A 53 -21.98 -13.32 -11.64
C VAL A 53 -22.64 -14.49 -10.98
N CYS A 54 -22.27 -14.75 -9.73
CA CYS A 54 -22.99 -15.61 -8.82
C CYS A 54 -23.55 -14.74 -7.68
N VAL A 55 -24.84 -14.77 -7.50
CA VAL A 55 -25.51 -14.12 -6.36
C VAL A 55 -26.11 -15.21 -5.48
N LEU A 56 -25.51 -15.41 -4.31
CA LEU A 56 -26.01 -16.35 -3.31
C LEU A 56 -26.95 -15.65 -2.33
N SER A 57 -28.08 -16.24 -2.09
CA SER A 57 -28.97 -15.87 -0.99
C SER A 57 -29.49 -17.13 -0.31
N GLU A 58 -29.40 -17.17 1.01
CA GLU A 58 -29.67 -18.37 1.80
C GLU A 58 -28.81 -19.55 1.28
N ASP A 59 -29.44 -20.64 0.80
CA ASP A 59 -28.75 -21.82 0.26
C ASP A 59 -28.84 -21.91 -1.27
N THR A 60 -29.20 -20.82 -1.97
CA THR A 60 -29.36 -20.83 -3.43
C THR A 60 -28.40 -19.87 -4.09
N ALA A 61 -27.52 -20.39 -4.93
CA ALA A 61 -26.62 -19.66 -5.80
C ALA A 61 -27.27 -19.44 -7.19
N TYR A 62 -27.52 -18.20 -7.52
CA TYR A 62 -28.06 -17.77 -8.81
C TYR A 62 -26.92 -17.37 -9.72
N LEU A 63 -26.70 -18.11 -10.78
CA LEU A 63 -25.57 -17.99 -11.70
C LEU A 63 -26.06 -17.41 -13.03
N LEU A 64 -25.40 -16.36 -13.52
CA LEU A 64 -25.73 -15.72 -14.79
C LEU A 64 -24.43 -15.33 -15.50
N CYS A 65 -24.33 -15.67 -16.79
CA CYS A 65 -23.17 -15.35 -17.63
C CYS A 65 -23.52 -14.37 -18.73
N ALA A 66 -22.57 -13.52 -19.11
CA ALA A 66 -22.73 -12.49 -20.13
C ALA A 66 -23.09 -13.05 -21.51
N ASP A 67 -22.52 -14.21 -21.89
CA ASP A 67 -22.75 -14.88 -23.17
C ASP A 67 -24.21 -15.34 -23.35
N GLN A 68 -24.92 -15.57 -22.26
CA GLN A 68 -26.33 -16.02 -22.26
C GLN A 68 -27.31 -14.87 -22.47
N VAL A 69 -26.94 -13.62 -22.10
CA VAL A 69 -27.87 -12.49 -22.14
C VAL A 69 -27.53 -11.44 -23.20
N GLY A 70 -26.34 -11.50 -23.78
CA GLY A 70 -25.84 -10.54 -24.76
C GLY A 70 -25.38 -9.20 -24.16
N THR A 71 -24.47 -8.50 -24.82
CA THR A 71 -23.71 -7.37 -24.29
C THR A 71 -24.55 -6.23 -23.73
N GLN A 72 -25.57 -5.75 -24.49
CA GLN A 72 -26.42 -4.63 -24.01
C GLN A 72 -27.26 -5.01 -22.78
N SER A 73 -27.82 -6.23 -22.78
CA SER A 73 -28.57 -6.74 -21.64
C SER A 73 -27.66 -6.99 -20.45
N TRP A 74 -26.42 -7.43 -20.68
CA TRP A 74 -25.43 -7.64 -19.62
C TRP A 74 -25.05 -6.35 -18.92
N HIS A 75 -24.73 -5.29 -19.67
CA HIS A 75 -24.46 -3.97 -19.11
C HIS A 75 -25.63 -3.47 -18.23
N ALA A 76 -26.88 -3.65 -18.67
CA ALA A 76 -28.04 -3.29 -17.86
C ALA A 76 -28.17 -4.15 -16.59
N VAL A 77 -27.81 -5.44 -16.65
CA VAL A 77 -27.77 -6.32 -15.47
C VAL A 77 -26.75 -5.79 -14.47
N LEU A 78 -25.51 -5.52 -14.90
CA LEU A 78 -24.48 -5.00 -14.00
C LEU A 78 -24.90 -3.64 -13.42
N GLN A 79 -25.40 -2.72 -14.22
CA GLN A 79 -25.87 -1.42 -13.76
C GLN A 79 -26.96 -1.54 -12.68
N GLN A 80 -27.92 -2.45 -12.85
CA GLN A 80 -28.98 -2.66 -11.86
C GLN A 80 -28.47 -3.40 -10.62
N LEU A 81 -27.62 -4.41 -10.77
CA LEU A 81 -27.09 -5.21 -9.65
C LEU A 81 -26.25 -4.35 -8.71
N PHE A 82 -25.39 -3.49 -9.26
CA PHE A 82 -24.50 -2.62 -8.49
C PHE A 82 -25.07 -1.21 -8.20
N SER A 83 -26.36 -0.98 -8.42
CA SER A 83 -27.01 0.33 -8.22
C SER A 83 -27.16 0.78 -6.76
N GLY A 84 -26.84 -0.07 -5.79
CA GLY A 84 -27.11 0.16 -4.35
C GLY A 84 -28.52 -0.27 -3.91
N LYS A 85 -29.37 -0.73 -4.83
CA LYS A 85 -30.66 -1.31 -4.47
C LYS A 85 -30.51 -2.62 -3.70
N TYR A 86 -29.43 -3.33 -3.95
CA TYR A 86 -29.14 -4.64 -3.37
C TYR A 86 -27.91 -4.53 -2.46
N PRO A 87 -28.03 -4.89 -1.17
CA PRO A 87 -26.90 -4.87 -0.23
C PRO A 87 -25.97 -6.07 -0.50
N LEU A 88 -24.95 -5.86 -1.31
CA LEU A 88 -24.01 -6.91 -1.72
C LEU A 88 -22.88 -7.07 -0.71
N THR A 89 -22.63 -8.31 -0.28
CA THR A 89 -21.43 -8.71 0.44
C THR A 89 -20.47 -9.38 -0.53
N VAL A 90 -19.21 -8.98 -0.48
CA VAL A 90 -18.14 -9.44 -1.40
C VAL A 90 -16.90 -9.88 -0.63
N HIS A 91 -15.90 -10.33 -1.36
CA HIS A 91 -14.53 -10.50 -0.90
C HIS A 91 -13.59 -9.83 -1.89
N ASP A 92 -12.80 -8.82 -1.42
CA ASP A 92 -11.95 -7.97 -2.25
C ASP A 92 -12.72 -7.28 -3.39
N GLY A 93 -13.63 -6.37 -3.02
CA GLY A 93 -14.59 -5.75 -3.94
C GLY A 93 -14.01 -4.68 -4.86
N LYS A 94 -12.86 -4.07 -4.52
CA LYS A 94 -12.28 -2.97 -5.31
C LYS A 94 -12.04 -3.32 -6.79
N PRO A 95 -11.56 -4.52 -7.19
CA PRO A 95 -11.45 -4.91 -8.60
C PRO A 95 -12.77 -4.85 -9.36
N TYR A 96 -13.88 -5.23 -8.73
CA TYR A 96 -15.21 -5.15 -9.37
C TYR A 96 -15.59 -3.69 -9.64
N LEU A 97 -15.35 -2.79 -8.68
CA LEU A 97 -15.63 -1.36 -8.85
C LEU A 97 -14.79 -0.75 -9.97
N LEU A 98 -13.54 -1.17 -10.11
CA LEU A 98 -12.67 -0.73 -11.20
C LEU A 98 -13.19 -1.23 -12.56
N ALA A 99 -13.55 -2.50 -12.68
CA ALA A 99 -14.11 -3.07 -13.92
C ALA A 99 -15.41 -2.38 -14.32
N LEU A 100 -16.30 -2.09 -13.36
CA LEU A 100 -17.54 -1.35 -13.61
C LEU A 100 -17.29 0.07 -14.12
N LEU A 101 -16.30 0.77 -13.54
CA LEU A 101 -15.91 2.11 -14.02
C LEU A 101 -15.37 2.07 -15.45
N GLN A 102 -14.65 1.02 -15.85
CA GLN A 102 -14.17 0.82 -17.22
C GLN A 102 -15.32 0.64 -18.21
N GLU A 103 -16.43 0.03 -17.79
CA GLU A 103 -17.66 -0.12 -18.54
C GLU A 103 -18.58 1.13 -18.44
N GLY A 104 -18.14 2.20 -17.77
CA GLY A 104 -18.93 3.43 -17.57
C GLY A 104 -20.06 3.30 -16.55
N ILE A 105 -20.04 2.27 -15.71
CA ILE A 105 -21.02 2.01 -14.67
C ILE A 105 -20.50 2.59 -13.35
N GLN A 106 -21.28 3.45 -12.71
CA GLN A 106 -21.06 3.87 -11.33
C GLN A 106 -21.78 2.90 -10.38
N ALA A 107 -20.99 2.22 -9.55
CA ALA A 107 -21.50 1.32 -8.54
C ALA A 107 -21.70 2.05 -7.19
N ALA A 108 -22.61 1.54 -6.38
CA ALA A 108 -22.71 1.90 -4.97
C ALA A 108 -21.70 1.11 -4.12
N ASP A 109 -21.47 1.57 -2.90
CA ASP A 109 -20.62 0.88 -1.93
C ASP A 109 -21.19 -0.50 -1.58
N PHE A 110 -20.30 -1.44 -1.28
CA PHE A 110 -20.70 -2.76 -0.78
C PHE A 110 -21.24 -2.68 0.66
N ALA A 111 -22.13 -3.60 1.00
CA ALA A 111 -22.61 -3.71 2.37
C ALA A 111 -21.55 -4.31 3.30
N CYS A 112 -20.70 -5.18 2.76
CA CYS A 112 -19.59 -5.80 3.47
C CYS A 112 -18.54 -6.30 2.48
N ASP A 113 -17.25 -6.16 2.85
CA ASP A 113 -16.13 -6.84 2.22
C ASP A 113 -15.38 -7.68 3.26
N THR A 114 -15.33 -8.99 3.04
CA THR A 114 -14.75 -9.92 4.00
C THR A 114 -13.23 -9.89 4.02
N ALA A 115 -12.56 -9.53 2.92
CA ALA A 115 -11.11 -9.34 2.89
C ALA A 115 -10.71 -8.12 3.72
N LEU A 116 -11.41 -6.99 3.51
CA LEU A 116 -11.21 -5.76 4.27
C LEU A 116 -11.55 -5.94 5.75
N GLY A 117 -12.62 -6.66 6.05
CA GLY A 117 -12.98 -6.98 7.43
C GLY A 117 -11.93 -7.85 8.14
N ALA A 118 -11.38 -8.86 7.45
CA ALA A 118 -10.30 -9.69 7.97
C ALA A 118 -9.01 -8.87 8.21
N TYR A 119 -8.68 -7.95 7.29
CA TYR A 119 -7.56 -7.02 7.46
C TYR A 119 -7.71 -6.16 8.71
N LEU A 120 -8.87 -5.58 8.97
CA LEU A 120 -9.10 -4.76 10.16
C LEU A 120 -8.94 -5.55 11.45
N LEU A 121 -9.33 -6.83 11.45
CA LEU A 121 -9.23 -7.71 12.62
C LEU A 121 -7.79 -8.17 12.89
N ASP A 122 -6.99 -8.40 11.86
CA ASP A 122 -5.56 -8.73 11.96
C ASP A 122 -4.76 -8.13 10.79
N PRO A 123 -4.26 -6.89 10.93
CA PRO A 123 -3.51 -6.21 9.88
C PRO A 123 -2.06 -6.71 9.71
N SER A 124 -1.63 -7.70 10.50
CA SER A 124 -0.27 -8.27 10.45
C SER A 124 -0.12 -9.43 9.48
N GLU A 125 -1.22 -9.91 8.92
CA GLU A 125 -1.22 -11.01 7.97
C GLU A 125 -0.58 -10.66 6.62
N SER A 126 0.00 -11.67 5.96
CA SER A 126 0.73 -11.48 4.69
C SER A 126 -0.16 -11.29 3.45
N GLY A 127 -1.48 -11.29 3.62
CA GLY A 127 -2.49 -11.13 2.58
C GLY A 127 -3.84 -11.71 2.99
N TYR A 128 -4.89 -11.29 2.29
CA TYR A 128 -6.28 -11.57 2.62
C TYR A 128 -7.03 -12.21 1.45
N GLY A 129 -6.34 -12.99 0.63
CA GLY A 129 -6.99 -13.79 -0.44
C GLY A 129 -8.01 -14.76 0.13
N LEU A 130 -9.05 -15.04 -0.65
CA LEU A 130 -10.24 -15.77 -0.22
C LEU A 130 -9.92 -17.14 0.40
N GLU A 131 -9.04 -17.91 -0.23
CA GLU A 131 -8.66 -19.24 0.23
C GLU A 131 -7.96 -19.18 1.61
N LYS A 132 -7.12 -18.16 1.80
CA LYS A 132 -6.40 -17.97 3.06
C LYS A 132 -7.34 -17.56 4.19
N VAL A 133 -8.27 -16.63 3.91
CA VAL A 133 -9.24 -16.15 4.90
C VAL A 133 -10.22 -17.27 5.25
N ALA A 134 -10.70 -18.05 4.26
CA ALA A 134 -11.56 -19.19 4.51
C ALA A 134 -10.89 -20.28 5.36
N LEU A 135 -9.61 -20.55 5.09
CA LEU A 135 -8.85 -21.49 5.92
C LEU A 135 -8.71 -20.98 7.36
N ALA A 136 -8.48 -19.69 7.57
CA ALA A 136 -8.32 -19.12 8.90
C ALA A 136 -9.64 -19.07 9.72
N TYR A 137 -10.75 -18.72 9.08
CA TYR A 137 -12.03 -18.52 9.76
C TYR A 137 -12.93 -19.78 9.81
N LEU A 138 -12.87 -20.62 8.76
CA LEU A 138 -13.75 -21.78 8.60
C LEU A 138 -13.01 -23.11 8.70
N ASN A 139 -11.66 -23.10 8.79
CA ASN A 139 -10.83 -24.30 8.65
C ASN A 139 -11.16 -25.10 7.37
N GLN A 140 -11.52 -24.42 6.29
CA GLN A 140 -11.94 -25.00 5.02
C GLN A 140 -10.95 -24.66 3.92
N GLU A 141 -10.50 -25.67 3.18
CA GLU A 141 -9.76 -25.49 1.93
C GLU A 141 -10.75 -25.25 0.78
N LEU A 142 -10.61 -24.12 0.09
CA LEU A 142 -11.38 -23.78 -1.10
C LEU A 142 -10.65 -24.15 -2.36
N ALA A 143 -11.40 -24.36 -3.46
CA ALA A 143 -10.84 -24.41 -4.80
C ALA A 143 -10.19 -23.04 -5.15
N PRO A 144 -9.17 -23.01 -6.02
CA PRO A 144 -8.47 -21.76 -6.30
C PRO A 144 -9.33 -20.78 -7.12
N VAL A 145 -9.19 -19.49 -6.86
CA VAL A 145 -9.87 -18.43 -7.64
C VAL A 145 -9.53 -18.48 -9.14
N SER A 146 -8.38 -19.06 -9.49
CA SER A 146 -7.99 -19.29 -10.90
C SER A 146 -8.97 -20.15 -11.69
N ASP A 147 -9.84 -20.92 -11.05
CA ASP A 147 -10.86 -21.72 -11.72
C ASP A 147 -11.87 -20.87 -12.48
N TYR A 148 -12.09 -19.62 -12.06
CA TYR A 148 -12.98 -18.67 -12.72
C TYR A 148 -12.28 -17.36 -13.15
N GLU A 149 -11.05 -17.12 -12.77
CA GLU A 149 -10.26 -15.96 -13.23
C GLU A 149 -9.48 -16.23 -14.52
N ALA A 150 -9.36 -17.50 -14.95
CA ALA A 150 -8.69 -17.84 -16.19
C ALA A 150 -9.45 -17.28 -17.39
N GLU A 151 -8.72 -16.76 -18.40
CA GLU A 151 -9.28 -16.08 -19.58
C GLU A 151 -10.30 -16.92 -20.36
N ASP A 152 -10.22 -18.25 -20.29
CA ASP A 152 -11.11 -19.20 -20.94
C ASP A 152 -12.07 -19.95 -19.99
N ALA A 153 -12.14 -19.53 -18.72
CA ALA A 153 -12.91 -20.23 -17.69
C ALA A 153 -14.38 -20.42 -18.05
N PHE A 154 -15.01 -19.44 -18.70
CA PHE A 154 -16.41 -19.45 -19.11
C PHE A 154 -16.61 -19.82 -20.58
N SER A 155 -15.54 -20.18 -21.29
CA SER A 155 -15.64 -20.67 -22.67
C SER A 155 -16.43 -21.98 -22.74
N PRO A 156 -17.24 -22.22 -23.79
CA PRO A 156 -17.94 -23.48 -23.99
C PRO A 156 -17.03 -24.72 -24.09
N LEU A 157 -15.76 -24.51 -24.44
CA LEU A 157 -14.73 -25.56 -24.49
C LEU A 157 -13.83 -25.59 -23.23
N GLY A 158 -14.04 -24.64 -22.30
CA GLY A 158 -13.28 -24.48 -21.08
C GLY A 158 -13.92 -25.17 -19.86
N GLY A 159 -13.49 -24.73 -18.68
CA GLY A 159 -13.94 -25.28 -17.40
C GLY A 159 -15.24 -24.68 -16.85
N ARG A 160 -16.21 -24.23 -17.69
CA ARG A 160 -17.41 -23.48 -17.28
C ARG A 160 -18.15 -24.10 -16.07
N GLU A 161 -18.39 -25.41 -16.08
CA GLU A 161 -19.06 -26.07 -14.97
C GLU A 161 -18.25 -25.97 -13.67
N THR A 162 -16.94 -26.14 -13.77
CA THR A 162 -16.02 -25.95 -12.62
C THR A 162 -16.03 -24.52 -12.13
N ALA A 163 -15.92 -23.53 -13.03
CA ALA A 163 -15.94 -22.12 -12.71
C ALA A 163 -17.24 -21.70 -11.99
N LEU A 164 -18.39 -22.10 -12.53
CA LEU A 164 -19.68 -21.80 -11.92
C LEU A 164 -19.86 -22.45 -10.54
N ARG A 165 -19.40 -23.68 -10.38
CA ARG A 165 -19.43 -24.37 -9.10
C ARG A 165 -18.49 -23.68 -8.11
N THR A 166 -17.26 -23.35 -8.51
CA THR A 166 -16.29 -22.67 -7.63
C THR A 166 -16.82 -21.30 -7.21
N LEU A 167 -17.46 -20.53 -8.10
CA LEU A 167 -18.12 -19.27 -7.73
C LEU A 167 -19.18 -19.46 -6.65
N ALA A 168 -20.02 -20.49 -6.76
CA ALA A 168 -21.07 -20.78 -5.78
C ALA A 168 -20.49 -21.24 -4.43
N ASP A 169 -19.48 -22.11 -4.44
CA ASP A 169 -18.78 -22.58 -3.23
C ASP A 169 -18.07 -21.41 -2.51
N HIS A 170 -17.46 -20.50 -3.27
CA HIS A 170 -16.85 -19.29 -2.75
C HIS A 170 -17.88 -18.32 -2.14
N ALA A 171 -19.02 -18.14 -2.79
CA ALA A 171 -20.10 -17.32 -2.25
C ALA A 171 -20.60 -17.87 -0.90
N ALA A 172 -20.74 -19.21 -0.76
CA ALA A 172 -21.11 -19.84 0.50
C ALA A 172 -20.06 -19.59 1.60
N ALA A 173 -18.79 -19.75 1.29
CA ALA A 173 -17.72 -19.47 2.25
C ALA A 173 -17.70 -17.99 2.68
N ILE A 174 -17.88 -17.05 1.74
CA ILE A 174 -17.97 -15.61 2.04
C ILE A 174 -19.15 -15.33 2.97
N GLN A 175 -20.32 -15.96 2.76
CA GLN A 175 -21.49 -15.78 3.62
C GLN A 175 -21.21 -16.22 5.07
N GLU A 176 -20.58 -17.38 5.25
CA GLU A 176 -20.22 -17.89 6.58
C GLU A 176 -19.18 -16.99 7.26
N MET A 177 -18.13 -16.60 6.55
CA MET A 177 -17.10 -15.71 7.08
C MET A 177 -17.63 -14.32 7.43
N ALA A 178 -18.51 -13.75 6.61
CA ALA A 178 -19.03 -12.39 6.81
C ALA A 178 -19.73 -12.25 8.16
N GLN A 179 -20.52 -13.25 8.57
CA GLN A 179 -21.22 -13.23 9.85
C GLN A 179 -20.23 -13.18 11.04
N GLU A 180 -19.18 -13.97 10.98
CA GLU A 180 -18.16 -13.99 12.04
C GLU A 180 -17.31 -12.73 12.04
N ILE A 181 -16.85 -12.28 10.89
CA ILE A 181 -16.02 -11.06 10.71
C ILE A 181 -16.78 -9.85 11.23
N VAL A 182 -18.02 -9.61 10.78
CA VAL A 182 -18.83 -8.47 11.22
C VAL A 182 -19.12 -8.53 12.72
N ARG A 183 -19.39 -9.72 13.28
CA ARG A 183 -19.56 -9.90 14.72
C ARG A 183 -18.29 -9.47 15.49
N ASN A 184 -17.11 -9.89 15.04
CA ASN A 184 -15.84 -9.58 15.68
C ASN A 184 -15.48 -8.09 15.53
N ILE A 185 -15.73 -7.47 14.38
CA ILE A 185 -15.58 -6.03 14.15
C ILE A 185 -16.45 -5.23 15.13
N LYS A 186 -17.73 -5.61 15.30
CA LYS A 186 -18.63 -4.98 16.27
C LYS A 186 -18.14 -5.16 17.71
N LYS A 187 -17.67 -6.35 18.07
CA LYS A 187 -17.12 -6.65 19.40
C LYS A 187 -15.89 -5.81 19.72
N GLN A 188 -15.06 -5.51 18.74
CA GLN A 188 -13.87 -4.66 18.90
C GLN A 188 -14.16 -3.15 18.77
N GLY A 189 -15.44 -2.75 18.54
CA GLY A 189 -15.83 -1.35 18.40
C GLY A 189 -15.37 -0.68 17.10
N MET A 190 -15.04 -1.46 16.08
CA MET A 190 -14.53 -0.96 14.79
C MET A 190 -15.61 -0.89 13.70
N TYR A 191 -16.90 -1.08 14.05
CA TYR A 191 -17.95 -1.13 13.03
C TYR A 191 -18.12 0.19 12.27
N ASP A 192 -18.04 1.33 12.96
CA ASP A 192 -18.13 2.64 12.33
C ASP A 192 -16.93 2.90 11.41
N LEU A 193 -15.70 2.53 11.83
CA LEU A 193 -14.52 2.57 10.98
C LEU A 193 -14.73 1.76 9.70
N PHE A 194 -15.14 0.49 9.86
CA PHE A 194 -15.36 -0.42 8.74
C PHE A 194 -16.39 0.11 7.75
N HIS A 195 -17.56 0.51 8.26
CA HIS A 195 -18.74 0.82 7.44
C HIS A 195 -18.72 2.24 6.88
N THR A 196 -18.19 3.23 7.61
CA THR A 196 -18.26 4.65 7.20
C THR A 196 -16.97 5.17 6.58
N ILE A 197 -15.85 4.45 6.71
CA ILE A 197 -14.55 4.87 6.18
C ILE A 197 -14.00 3.82 5.23
N GLU A 198 -13.77 2.60 5.69
CA GLU A 198 -13.01 1.61 4.92
C GLU A 198 -13.77 1.09 3.69
N LEU A 199 -15.06 0.74 3.84
CA LEU A 199 -15.86 0.29 2.69
C LEU A 199 -16.05 1.37 1.62
N PRO A 200 -16.43 2.63 1.95
CA PRO A 200 -16.54 3.69 0.94
C PRO A 200 -15.19 4.04 0.29
N LEU A 201 -14.08 3.83 0.99
CA LEU A 201 -12.75 4.10 0.46
C LEU A 201 -12.40 3.18 -0.73
N GLU A 202 -12.93 1.96 -0.83
CA GLU A 202 -12.74 1.08 -1.99
C GLU A 202 -13.16 1.75 -3.30
N GLY A 203 -14.35 2.38 -3.31
CA GLY A 203 -14.87 3.12 -4.46
C GLY A 203 -14.00 4.33 -4.84
N VAL A 204 -13.50 5.03 -3.84
CA VAL A 204 -12.57 6.16 -4.03
C VAL A 204 -11.26 5.67 -4.66
N LEU A 205 -10.67 4.58 -4.13
CA LEU A 205 -9.41 4.04 -4.64
C LEU A 205 -9.56 3.44 -6.05
N ALA A 206 -10.66 2.78 -6.34
CA ALA A 206 -10.99 2.32 -7.69
C ALA A 206 -11.10 3.50 -8.67
N SER A 207 -11.78 4.58 -8.27
CA SER A 207 -11.90 5.81 -9.05
C SER A 207 -10.54 6.49 -9.28
N MET A 208 -9.69 6.59 -8.25
CA MET A 208 -8.33 7.12 -8.38
C MET A 208 -7.50 6.32 -9.37
N GLN A 209 -7.57 4.99 -9.32
CA GLN A 209 -6.89 4.10 -10.24
C GLN A 209 -7.46 4.24 -11.67
N PHE A 210 -8.78 4.31 -11.83
CA PHE A 210 -9.44 4.48 -13.12
C PHE A 210 -9.07 5.80 -13.80
N TYR A 211 -9.13 6.92 -13.08
CA TYR A 211 -8.78 8.22 -13.66
C TYR A 211 -7.28 8.40 -13.88
N GLY A 212 -6.44 7.77 -13.09
CA GLY A 212 -5.00 7.90 -13.19
C GLY A 212 -4.49 9.33 -13.08
N PHE A 213 -3.18 9.52 -13.26
CA PHE A 213 -2.51 10.82 -13.15
C PHE A 213 -1.81 11.16 -14.47
N GLN A 214 -2.08 12.34 -15.05
CA GLN A 214 -1.47 12.77 -16.30
C GLN A 214 0.04 12.95 -16.16
N ALA A 215 0.80 12.36 -17.07
CA ALA A 215 2.26 12.49 -17.13
C ALA A 215 2.72 13.06 -18.47
N ASP A 216 3.70 13.96 -18.43
CA ASP A 216 4.35 14.48 -19.63
C ASP A 216 5.46 13.52 -20.08
N ALA A 217 5.14 12.64 -21.02
CA ALA A 217 6.07 11.65 -21.52
C ALA A 217 7.27 12.27 -22.26
N ASP A 218 7.10 13.42 -22.91
CA ASP A 218 8.18 14.07 -23.66
C ASP A 218 9.15 14.77 -22.70
N ALA A 219 8.61 15.43 -21.68
CA ALA A 219 9.45 15.98 -20.58
C ALA A 219 10.20 14.86 -19.85
N LEU A 220 9.57 13.71 -19.58
CA LEU A 220 10.23 12.54 -18.99
C LEU A 220 11.37 12.02 -19.87
N ARG A 221 11.19 11.94 -21.19
CA ARG A 221 12.26 11.53 -22.13
C ARG A 221 13.43 12.51 -22.11
N ALA A 222 13.13 13.81 -22.24
CA ALA A 222 14.14 14.85 -22.21
C ALA A 222 14.95 14.86 -20.90
N PHE A 223 14.28 14.67 -19.78
CA PHE A 223 14.94 14.52 -18.49
C PHE A 223 15.82 13.26 -18.46
N GLY A 224 15.33 12.14 -18.99
CA GLY A 224 16.09 10.90 -19.12
C GLY A 224 17.37 11.07 -19.95
N ASP A 225 17.32 11.83 -21.03
CA ASP A 225 18.49 12.11 -21.88
C ASP A 225 19.54 12.96 -21.12
N THR A 226 19.08 13.94 -20.34
CA THR A 226 19.97 14.74 -19.47
C THR A 226 20.65 13.86 -18.42
N LEU A 227 19.91 12.95 -17.77
CA LEU A 227 20.49 12.00 -16.82
C LEU A 227 21.51 11.08 -17.49
N THR A 228 21.20 10.57 -18.69
CA THR A 228 22.08 9.67 -19.45
C THR A 228 23.41 10.35 -19.77
N GLN A 229 23.38 11.58 -20.28
CA GLN A 229 24.60 12.35 -20.56
C GLN A 229 25.48 12.46 -19.30
N ARG A 230 24.91 12.79 -18.15
CA ARG A 230 25.69 12.93 -16.91
C ARG A 230 26.20 11.59 -16.39
N ILE A 231 25.43 10.50 -16.54
CA ILE A 231 25.84 9.12 -16.21
C ILE A 231 27.05 8.71 -17.07
N ASP A 232 27.06 9.03 -18.36
CA ASP A 232 28.16 8.72 -19.28
C ASP A 232 29.43 9.48 -18.91
N GLU A 233 29.31 10.78 -18.58
CA GLU A 233 30.41 11.59 -18.06
C GLU A 233 31.04 10.99 -16.81
N LEU A 234 30.17 10.67 -15.81
CA LEU A 234 30.60 10.06 -14.56
C LEU A 234 31.24 8.68 -14.76
N THR A 235 30.73 7.89 -15.71
CA THR A 235 31.29 6.59 -16.04
C THR A 235 32.73 6.76 -16.54
N ALA A 236 32.99 7.71 -17.46
CA ALA A 236 34.30 7.98 -17.96
C ALA A 236 35.25 8.51 -16.87
N GLU A 237 34.74 9.36 -15.97
CA GLU A 237 35.50 9.88 -14.84
C GLU A 237 35.86 8.75 -13.85
N ILE A 238 34.90 7.91 -13.46
CA ILE A 238 35.12 6.76 -12.56
C ILE A 238 36.12 5.79 -13.14
N TYR A 239 36.06 5.46 -14.44
CA TYR A 239 37.04 4.58 -15.09
C TYR A 239 38.45 5.18 -15.12
N ARG A 240 38.57 6.49 -15.29
CA ARG A 240 39.83 7.19 -15.22
C ARG A 240 40.48 7.13 -13.84
N GLU A 241 39.66 7.34 -12.80
CA GLU A 241 40.10 7.26 -11.41
C GLU A 241 40.45 5.82 -10.98
N ALA A 242 39.72 4.82 -11.51
CA ALA A 242 39.97 3.43 -11.25
C ALA A 242 41.14 2.85 -12.10
N GLY A 243 41.61 3.56 -13.11
CA GLY A 243 42.64 3.10 -14.05
C GLY A 243 42.19 1.99 -15.01
N ARG A 244 40.92 1.59 -14.99
CA ARG A 244 40.31 0.55 -15.85
C ARG A 244 38.79 0.63 -15.89
N GLU A 245 38.24 0.01 -16.93
CA GLU A 245 36.79 -0.20 -17.03
C GLU A 245 36.32 -1.35 -16.13
N PHE A 246 35.16 -1.23 -15.53
CA PHE A 246 34.53 -2.24 -14.72
C PHE A 246 33.02 -1.99 -14.59
N ASN A 247 32.26 -2.99 -14.14
CA ASN A 247 30.84 -2.79 -13.85
C ASN A 247 30.65 -2.03 -12.51
N ILE A 248 30.36 -0.74 -12.59
CA ILE A 248 30.17 0.16 -11.44
C ILE A 248 28.99 -0.29 -10.54
N ASN A 249 27.97 -0.94 -11.13
CA ASN A 249 26.84 -1.49 -10.41
C ASN A 249 27.15 -2.79 -9.67
N SER A 250 28.27 -3.46 -9.98
CA SER A 250 28.71 -4.65 -9.26
C SER A 250 29.31 -4.26 -7.90
N THR A 251 28.58 -4.52 -6.83
CA THR A 251 29.05 -4.27 -5.46
C THR A 251 30.36 -4.99 -5.14
N LYS A 252 30.57 -6.17 -5.73
CA LYS A 252 31.79 -6.97 -5.57
C LYS A 252 33.00 -6.28 -6.25
N MET A 253 32.85 -5.90 -7.54
CA MET A 253 33.94 -5.25 -8.28
C MET A 253 34.26 -3.87 -7.71
N LEU A 254 33.23 -3.09 -7.38
CA LEU A 254 33.43 -1.80 -6.72
C LEU A 254 34.14 -1.95 -5.37
N GLY A 255 33.76 -2.96 -4.59
CA GLY A 255 34.40 -3.27 -3.30
C GLY A 255 35.89 -3.63 -3.47
N GLN A 256 36.27 -4.40 -4.50
CA GLN A 256 37.67 -4.71 -4.80
C GLN A 256 38.46 -3.44 -5.14
N ILE A 257 37.92 -2.58 -6.00
CA ILE A 257 38.59 -1.32 -6.38
C ILE A 257 38.77 -0.41 -5.16
N LEU A 258 37.69 -0.19 -4.38
CA LEU A 258 37.77 0.74 -3.25
C LEU A 258 38.69 0.25 -2.13
N PHE A 259 38.62 -1.04 -1.77
CA PHE A 259 39.26 -1.57 -0.56
C PHE A 259 40.55 -2.35 -0.81
N GLU A 260 40.77 -2.87 -2.04
CA GLU A 260 41.97 -3.63 -2.36
C GLU A 260 42.94 -2.89 -3.29
N GLU A 261 42.42 -2.14 -4.29
CA GLU A 261 43.25 -1.39 -5.24
C GLU A 261 43.54 0.04 -4.77
N LEU A 262 42.53 0.75 -4.23
CA LEU A 262 42.69 2.10 -3.68
C LEU A 262 42.97 2.11 -2.17
N GLU A 263 43.01 0.96 -1.53
CA GLU A 263 43.36 0.75 -0.11
C GLU A 263 42.57 1.64 0.87
N LEU A 264 41.31 1.96 0.53
CA LEU A 264 40.46 2.78 1.43
C LEU A 264 40.11 2.04 2.71
N PRO A 265 39.87 2.75 3.83
CA PRO A 265 39.55 2.11 5.09
C PRO A 265 38.24 1.31 5.02
N VAL A 266 38.29 0.05 5.48
CA VAL A 266 37.12 -0.83 5.51
C VAL A 266 36.21 -0.47 6.66
N ILE A 267 35.07 0.16 6.37
CA ILE A 267 34.08 0.58 7.38
C ILE A 267 33.19 -0.60 7.81
N LYS A 268 32.71 -1.40 6.83
CA LYS A 268 31.77 -2.51 7.11
C LYS A 268 31.98 -3.67 6.14
N LYS A 269 31.90 -4.89 6.66
CA LYS A 269 31.88 -6.13 5.86
C LYS A 269 30.51 -6.78 5.91
N THR A 270 30.14 -7.48 4.85
CA THR A 270 28.97 -8.34 4.75
C THR A 270 29.41 -9.81 4.76
N LYS A 271 28.46 -10.74 4.81
CA LYS A 271 28.76 -12.18 4.70
C LYS A 271 29.45 -12.56 3.36
N THR A 272 29.26 -11.75 2.31
CA THR A 272 29.71 -12.00 0.94
C THR A 272 30.85 -11.09 0.48
N GLY A 273 31.39 -10.20 1.34
CA GLY A 273 32.48 -9.30 0.99
C GLY A 273 32.36 -7.89 1.61
N TYR A 274 32.91 -6.91 0.95
CA TYR A 274 32.88 -5.52 1.39
C TYR A 274 31.49 -4.90 1.18
N SER A 275 31.01 -4.11 2.16
CA SER A 275 29.82 -3.31 1.97
C SER A 275 30.14 -2.05 1.17
N THR A 276 29.35 -1.79 0.14
CA THR A 276 29.37 -0.53 -0.64
C THR A 276 28.02 0.17 -0.59
N ASN A 277 27.29 0.04 0.55
CA ASN A 277 26.04 0.75 0.75
C ASN A 277 26.28 2.25 0.93
N ILE A 278 25.21 3.03 0.86
CA ILE A 278 25.32 4.52 0.89
C ILE A 278 26.00 5.02 2.15
N GLU A 279 25.74 4.42 3.33
CA GLU A 279 26.35 4.81 4.60
C GLU A 279 27.88 4.65 4.57
N VAL A 280 28.36 3.54 3.99
CA VAL A 280 29.79 3.28 3.83
C VAL A 280 30.41 4.25 2.83
N LEU A 281 29.75 4.50 1.70
CA LEU A 281 30.26 5.43 0.70
C LEU A 281 30.28 6.87 1.21
N GLU A 282 29.26 7.32 1.93
CA GLU A 282 29.27 8.67 2.53
C GLU A 282 30.39 8.83 3.57
N ALA A 283 30.67 7.79 4.38
CA ALA A 283 31.80 7.80 5.31
C ALA A 283 33.18 7.84 4.60
N LEU A 284 33.24 7.35 3.36
CA LEU A 284 34.46 7.33 2.53
C LEU A 284 34.62 8.54 1.61
N LYS A 285 33.63 9.41 1.49
CA LYS A 285 33.57 10.52 0.52
C LYS A 285 34.78 11.48 0.59
N GLY A 286 35.35 11.65 1.78
CA GLY A 286 36.54 12.50 1.98
C GLY A 286 37.88 11.83 1.67
N TYR A 287 37.91 10.52 1.39
CA TYR A 287 39.15 9.77 1.19
C TYR A 287 39.60 9.71 -0.26
N HIS A 288 38.67 9.69 -1.23
CA HIS A 288 39.00 9.61 -2.64
C HIS A 288 37.88 10.22 -3.52
N PRO A 289 38.20 10.99 -4.57
CA PRO A 289 37.23 11.64 -5.46
C PRO A 289 36.22 10.67 -6.08
N MET A 290 36.67 9.47 -6.48
CA MET A 290 35.84 8.44 -7.10
C MET A 290 34.62 8.07 -6.24
N VAL A 291 34.73 8.14 -4.90
CA VAL A 291 33.61 7.77 -4.00
C VAL A 291 32.42 8.69 -4.20
N GLY A 292 32.65 10.00 -4.29
CA GLY A 292 31.62 10.99 -4.58
C GLY A 292 30.95 10.76 -5.94
N MET A 293 31.77 10.46 -6.96
CA MET A 293 31.30 10.14 -8.32
C MET A 293 30.43 8.86 -8.34
N VAL A 294 30.81 7.82 -7.61
CA VAL A 294 30.03 6.59 -7.50
C VAL A 294 28.69 6.82 -6.79
N ILE A 295 28.64 7.66 -5.76
CA ILE A 295 27.40 8.04 -5.09
C ILE A 295 26.46 8.73 -6.10
N GLU A 296 26.95 9.75 -6.81
CA GLU A 296 26.19 10.49 -7.83
C GLU A 296 25.72 9.54 -8.94
N TYR A 297 26.63 8.73 -9.50
CA TYR A 297 26.33 7.74 -10.53
C TYR A 297 25.17 6.82 -10.12
N ARG A 298 25.21 6.26 -8.92
CA ARG A 298 24.15 5.36 -8.43
C ARG A 298 22.81 6.09 -8.24
N GLN A 299 22.84 7.34 -7.77
CA GLN A 299 21.62 8.15 -7.64
C GLN A 299 20.99 8.43 -9.01
N LEU A 300 21.78 8.85 -9.99
CA LEU A 300 21.31 9.15 -11.35
C LEU A 300 20.84 7.89 -12.07
N THR A 301 21.57 6.78 -11.97
CA THR A 301 21.18 5.48 -12.57
C THR A 301 19.86 4.99 -11.99
N LYS A 302 19.64 5.12 -10.68
CA LYS A 302 18.36 4.78 -10.05
C LYS A 302 17.24 5.69 -10.53
N LEU A 303 17.46 7.01 -10.61
CA LEU A 303 16.48 7.95 -11.15
C LEU A 303 16.11 7.59 -12.59
N ARG A 304 17.11 7.32 -13.43
CA ARG A 304 16.91 6.97 -14.84
C ARG A 304 16.12 5.65 -14.99
N SER A 305 16.59 4.57 -14.36
CA SER A 305 16.02 3.25 -14.56
C SER A 305 14.67 3.04 -13.84
N THR A 306 14.57 3.50 -12.60
CA THR A 306 13.37 3.24 -11.78
C THR A 306 12.25 4.23 -12.07
N TYR A 307 12.59 5.52 -12.20
CA TYR A 307 11.55 6.53 -12.35
C TYR A 307 11.33 6.93 -13.81
N VAL A 308 12.37 7.27 -14.58
CA VAL A 308 12.13 7.67 -15.98
C VAL A 308 11.66 6.48 -16.80
N ASP A 309 12.49 5.42 -16.89
CA ASP A 309 12.17 4.25 -17.72
C ASP A 309 10.97 3.47 -17.15
N GLY A 310 10.87 3.40 -15.81
CA GLY A 310 9.77 2.75 -15.14
C GLY A 310 8.44 3.45 -15.39
N LEU A 311 8.37 4.78 -15.27
CA LEU A 311 7.14 5.55 -15.52
C LEU A 311 6.77 5.55 -17.01
N LEU A 312 7.73 5.73 -17.93
CA LEU A 312 7.46 5.69 -19.37
C LEU A 312 6.84 4.38 -19.85
N LYS A 313 7.12 3.26 -19.18
CA LYS A 313 6.54 1.95 -19.52
C LYS A 313 5.08 1.79 -19.08
N VAL A 314 4.65 2.55 -18.09
CA VAL A 314 3.32 2.42 -17.48
C VAL A 314 2.38 3.59 -17.80
N ILE A 315 2.83 4.54 -18.61
CA ILE A 315 1.95 5.56 -19.17
C ILE A 315 1.05 4.86 -20.21
N GLY A 316 -0.27 4.91 -19.97
CA GLY A 316 -1.27 4.38 -20.87
C GLY A 316 -1.42 5.20 -22.15
N ASP A 317 -2.22 4.70 -23.09
CA ASP A 317 -2.52 5.37 -24.37
C ASP A 317 -3.23 6.72 -24.17
N ASP A 318 -3.88 6.92 -23.03
CA ASP A 318 -4.50 8.18 -22.61
C ASP A 318 -3.52 9.20 -22.02
N GLY A 319 -2.22 8.86 -21.96
CA GLY A 319 -1.15 9.67 -21.39
C GLY A 319 -1.14 9.69 -19.86
N ARG A 320 -1.78 8.74 -19.20
CA ARG A 320 -1.92 8.68 -17.74
C ARG A 320 -1.23 7.48 -17.12
N ILE A 321 -0.92 7.59 -15.86
CA ILE A 321 -0.40 6.52 -15.03
C ILE A 321 -1.53 6.07 -14.09
N HIS A 322 -1.92 4.80 -14.20
CA HIS A 322 -2.99 4.17 -13.41
C HIS A 322 -2.39 3.30 -12.33
N SER A 323 -1.89 3.94 -11.27
CA SER A 323 -1.31 3.21 -10.13
C SER A 323 -2.37 2.46 -9.36
N THR A 324 -2.04 1.26 -8.90
CA THR A 324 -2.89 0.48 -8.01
C THR A 324 -2.70 0.92 -6.57
N PHE A 325 -3.77 1.38 -5.93
CA PHE A 325 -3.77 1.76 -4.52
C PHE A 325 -4.26 0.58 -3.67
N GLN A 326 -3.41 0.15 -2.74
CA GLN A 326 -3.64 -1.00 -1.87
C GLN A 326 -4.09 -0.55 -0.48
N GLN A 327 -5.23 -1.06 -0.02
CA GLN A 327 -5.79 -0.73 1.29
C GLN A 327 -5.36 -1.73 2.38
N MET A 328 -5.13 -2.99 2.03
CA MET A 328 -4.93 -4.11 2.94
C MET A 328 -3.47 -4.61 3.00
N VAL A 329 -2.47 -3.71 2.92
CA VAL A 329 -1.04 -4.12 2.87
C VAL A 329 -0.28 -3.73 4.11
N THR A 330 -0.55 -2.54 4.66
CA THR A 330 0.23 -2.03 5.80
C THR A 330 -0.42 -2.36 7.13
N ALA A 331 0.37 -2.77 8.12
CA ALA A 331 -0.14 -3.03 9.47
C ALA A 331 -0.62 -1.75 10.20
N THR A 332 -0.41 -0.57 9.63
CA THR A 332 -0.71 0.72 10.26
C THR A 332 -1.97 1.41 9.72
N GLY A 333 -2.68 0.81 8.77
CA GLY A 333 -3.82 1.43 8.10
C GLY A 333 -3.44 2.45 7.01
N ARG A 334 -2.14 2.63 6.71
CA ARG A 334 -1.72 3.50 5.59
C ARG A 334 -1.97 2.81 4.27
N LEU A 335 -2.34 3.58 3.24
CA LEU A 335 -2.41 3.09 1.87
C LEU A 335 -1.01 2.78 1.34
N SER A 336 -0.93 1.82 0.44
CA SER A 336 0.26 1.52 -0.36
C SER A 336 -0.06 1.74 -1.84
N SER A 337 0.96 2.02 -2.64
CA SER A 337 0.84 2.23 -4.09
C SER A 337 1.79 1.27 -4.82
N THR A 338 1.28 0.59 -5.85
CA THR A 338 2.04 -0.34 -6.68
C THR A 338 1.72 -0.13 -8.16
N ASP A 339 2.59 -0.54 -9.02
CA ASP A 339 2.44 -0.61 -10.48
C ASP A 339 2.01 0.72 -11.15
N PRO A 340 2.76 1.82 -10.96
CA PRO A 340 4.01 1.98 -10.22
C PRO A 340 3.79 2.46 -8.78
N ASN A 341 4.81 2.32 -7.91
CA ASN A 341 4.76 2.93 -6.58
C ASN A 341 5.03 4.44 -6.67
N LEU A 342 3.97 5.26 -6.65
CA LEU A 342 4.05 6.71 -6.71
C LEU A 342 4.48 7.36 -5.38
N GLN A 343 4.39 6.64 -4.26
CA GLN A 343 4.77 7.15 -2.93
C GLN A 343 6.29 7.25 -2.74
N ASN A 344 7.07 6.56 -3.59
CA ASN A 344 8.53 6.56 -3.53
C ASN A 344 9.22 7.59 -4.45
N ILE A 345 8.45 8.46 -5.10
CA ILE A 345 9.02 9.54 -5.94
C ILE A 345 9.87 10.45 -5.04
N PRO A 346 11.16 10.67 -5.37
CA PRO A 346 12.05 11.48 -4.55
C PRO A 346 11.57 12.93 -4.44
N VAL A 347 11.68 13.50 -3.23
CA VAL A 347 11.24 14.89 -2.97
C VAL A 347 12.33 15.76 -2.37
N ARG A 348 13.43 15.16 -1.87
CA ARG A 348 14.46 15.87 -1.10
C ARG A 348 15.64 16.36 -1.93
N THR A 349 15.87 15.74 -3.08
CA THR A 349 16.95 16.10 -3.99
C THR A 349 16.42 17.02 -5.10
N GLU A 350 17.24 17.91 -5.62
CA GLU A 350 16.88 18.81 -6.71
C GLU A 350 16.39 18.04 -7.95
N LEU A 351 17.14 17.02 -8.38
CA LEU A 351 16.75 16.14 -9.48
C LEU A 351 15.49 15.32 -9.20
N GLY A 352 15.25 14.91 -7.94
CA GLY A 352 14.00 14.26 -7.55
C GLY A 352 12.82 15.21 -7.61
N SER A 353 13.02 16.48 -7.26
CA SER A 353 12.02 17.54 -7.40
C SER A 353 11.64 17.78 -8.86
N GLU A 354 12.63 17.79 -9.77
CA GLU A 354 12.40 17.92 -11.23
C GLU A 354 11.45 16.82 -11.75
N LEU A 355 11.60 15.58 -11.28
CA LEU A 355 10.73 14.47 -11.69
C LEU A 355 9.25 14.75 -11.38
N ARG A 356 8.94 15.51 -10.31
CA ARG A 356 7.55 15.86 -9.96
C ARG A 356 6.90 16.82 -10.94
N HIS A 357 7.67 17.65 -11.63
CA HIS A 357 7.15 18.55 -12.66
C HIS A 357 6.64 17.81 -13.90
N MET A 358 6.99 16.52 -14.06
CA MET A 358 6.46 15.66 -15.13
C MET A 358 5.00 15.23 -14.91
N PHE A 359 4.50 15.37 -13.70
CA PHE A 359 3.08 15.16 -13.41
C PHE A 359 2.33 16.46 -13.62
N VAL A 360 1.42 16.45 -14.57
CA VAL A 360 0.75 17.68 -15.06
C VAL A 360 -0.77 17.55 -14.94
N ALA A 361 -1.45 18.69 -14.94
CA ALA A 361 -2.91 18.69 -15.03
C ALA A 361 -3.35 18.46 -16.49
N LYS A 362 -4.50 17.78 -16.67
CA LYS A 362 -5.17 17.72 -17.97
C LYS A 362 -5.51 19.12 -18.44
N PRO A 363 -5.47 19.42 -19.76
CA PRO A 363 -5.91 20.72 -20.28
C PRO A 363 -7.28 21.14 -19.74
N GLY A 364 -7.37 22.35 -19.22
CA GLY A 364 -8.58 22.89 -18.58
C GLY A 364 -8.77 22.50 -17.13
N CYS A 365 -7.84 21.73 -16.53
CA CYS A 365 -7.82 21.34 -15.14
C CYS A 365 -6.62 21.96 -14.40
N VAL A 366 -6.65 21.87 -13.08
CA VAL A 366 -5.53 22.23 -12.19
C VAL A 366 -5.23 21.08 -11.26
N LEU A 367 -3.97 20.97 -10.81
CA LEU A 367 -3.62 20.08 -9.70
C LEU A 367 -3.98 20.79 -8.40
N VAL A 368 -4.60 20.04 -7.51
CA VAL A 368 -4.91 20.50 -6.14
C VAL A 368 -4.10 19.61 -5.19
N ASP A 369 -3.23 20.23 -4.41
CA ASP A 369 -2.49 19.59 -3.33
C ASP A 369 -3.08 20.01 -2.00
N ALA A 370 -3.51 19.04 -1.19
CA ALA A 370 -4.06 19.26 0.12
C ALA A 370 -3.45 18.25 1.11
N ASP A 371 -2.80 18.75 2.14
CA ASP A 371 -2.15 17.95 3.18
C ASP A 371 -2.58 18.39 4.58
N TYR A 372 -2.68 17.43 5.48
CA TYR A 372 -2.94 17.72 6.89
C TYR A 372 -1.67 18.20 7.59
N SER A 373 -1.75 19.38 8.20
CA SER A 373 -0.63 19.91 8.97
C SER A 373 -0.41 19.11 10.26
N GLN A 374 0.66 18.32 10.29
CA GLN A 374 1.16 17.59 11.47
C GLN A 374 0.11 16.68 12.12
N ILE A 375 -0.67 15.95 11.30
CA ILE A 375 -1.82 15.16 11.76
C ILE A 375 -1.44 14.16 12.86
N GLU A 376 -0.31 13.45 12.73
CA GLU A 376 0.12 12.46 13.71
C GLU A 376 0.35 13.08 15.10
N LEU A 377 0.93 14.29 15.16
CA LEU A 377 1.14 14.97 16.43
C LEU A 377 -0.17 15.49 17.02
N ARG A 378 -1.14 15.90 16.19
CA ARG A 378 -2.48 16.31 16.65
C ARG A 378 -3.25 15.13 17.21
N VAL A 379 -3.21 13.99 16.52
CA VAL A 379 -3.80 12.73 16.99
C VAL A 379 -3.14 12.27 18.29
N LEU A 380 -1.80 12.33 18.37
CA LEU A 380 -1.07 11.99 19.61
C LEU A 380 -1.49 12.91 20.75
N ALA A 381 -1.59 14.22 20.54
CA ALA A 381 -2.02 15.18 21.54
C ALA A 381 -3.40 14.84 22.10
N ASP A 382 -4.35 14.49 21.21
CA ASP A 382 -5.71 14.15 21.61
C ASP A 382 -5.78 12.78 22.33
N ILE A 383 -5.16 11.74 21.80
CA ILE A 383 -5.17 10.40 22.42
C ILE A 383 -4.46 10.42 23.79
N ALA A 384 -3.31 11.09 23.87
CA ALA A 384 -2.55 11.23 25.10
C ALA A 384 -3.16 12.23 26.09
N LYS A 385 -4.15 13.02 25.65
CA LYS A 385 -4.73 14.13 26.41
C LYS A 385 -3.67 15.09 26.98
N ASP A 386 -2.63 15.36 26.16
CA ASP A 386 -1.54 16.24 26.54
C ASP A 386 -1.95 17.70 26.39
N GLU A 387 -2.23 18.36 27.51
CA GLU A 387 -2.74 19.74 27.53
C GLU A 387 -1.78 20.73 26.87
N THR A 388 -0.47 20.52 27.04
CA THR A 388 0.57 21.41 26.47
C THR A 388 0.56 21.35 24.95
N MET A 389 0.51 20.14 24.38
CA MET A 389 0.41 19.97 22.93
C MET A 389 -0.91 20.47 22.39
N MET A 390 -2.03 20.14 23.05
CA MET A 390 -3.36 20.60 22.65
C MET A 390 -3.45 22.12 22.61
N GLN A 391 -2.94 22.80 23.66
CA GLN A 391 -2.91 24.25 23.71
C GLN A 391 -2.06 24.87 22.59
N ALA A 392 -0.90 24.28 22.28
CA ALA A 392 -0.04 24.72 21.18
C ALA A 392 -0.77 24.67 19.84
N PHE A 393 -1.46 23.57 19.56
CA PHE A 393 -2.23 23.43 18.33
C PHE A 393 -3.44 24.37 18.26
N CYS A 394 -4.16 24.59 19.36
CA CYS A 394 -5.29 25.52 19.43
C CYS A 394 -4.85 26.98 19.24
N SER A 395 -3.66 27.35 19.73
CA SER A 395 -3.12 28.72 19.57
C SER A 395 -2.45 28.96 18.21
N GLY A 396 -2.35 27.94 17.35
CA GLY A 396 -1.65 28.04 16.05
C GLY A 396 -0.13 28.16 16.16
N THR A 397 0.44 27.83 17.32
CA THR A 397 1.88 27.87 17.55
C THR A 397 2.59 26.74 16.77
N ASP A 398 3.74 27.03 16.17
CA ASP A 398 4.57 26.01 15.54
C ASP A 398 5.11 25.02 16.60
N ILE A 399 4.53 23.84 16.65
CA ILE A 399 4.87 22.80 17.63
C ILE A 399 6.37 22.42 17.58
N HIS A 400 7.02 22.48 16.41
CA HIS A 400 8.45 22.18 16.29
C HIS A 400 9.31 23.30 16.87
N ALA A 401 8.90 24.57 16.68
CA ALA A 401 9.57 25.70 17.30
C ALA A 401 9.37 25.71 18.81
N MET A 402 8.15 25.39 19.28
CA MET A 402 7.87 25.29 20.69
C MET A 402 8.67 24.15 21.36
N THR A 403 8.70 22.97 20.75
CA THR A 403 9.55 21.88 21.23
C THR A 403 11.02 22.27 21.24
N ALA A 404 11.50 23.00 20.22
CA ALA A 404 12.88 23.49 20.18
C ALA A 404 13.16 24.42 21.34
N SER A 405 12.31 25.42 21.58
CA SER A 405 12.42 26.35 22.70
C SER A 405 12.57 25.60 24.04
N GLN A 406 11.74 24.59 24.26
CA GLN A 406 11.73 23.81 25.48
C GLN A 406 12.93 22.86 25.62
N VAL A 407 13.31 22.16 24.54
CA VAL A 407 14.45 21.22 24.55
C VAL A 407 15.79 21.91 24.66
N PHE A 408 15.95 23.06 23.97
CA PHE A 408 17.19 23.83 23.95
C PHE A 408 17.26 24.95 25.01
N HIS A 409 16.14 25.18 25.75
CA HIS A 409 16.02 26.25 26.76
C HIS A 409 16.32 27.66 26.22
N VAL A 410 15.78 27.98 25.05
CA VAL A 410 15.85 29.30 24.43
C VAL A 410 14.46 29.88 24.22
N PRO A 411 14.30 31.21 24.22
CA PRO A 411 13.04 31.84 23.80
C PRO A 411 12.63 31.37 22.39
N ILE A 412 11.32 31.34 22.10
CA ILE A 412 10.84 30.82 20.80
C ILE A 412 11.34 31.65 19.62
N GLU A 413 11.55 32.95 19.86
CA GLU A 413 12.09 33.93 18.90
C GLU A 413 13.58 33.69 18.57
N GLU A 414 14.30 33.00 19.42
CA GLU A 414 15.72 32.65 19.26
C GLU A 414 15.92 31.26 18.68
N VAL A 415 14.83 30.52 18.41
CA VAL A 415 14.92 29.19 17.83
C VAL A 415 15.47 29.26 16.40
N THR A 416 16.66 28.71 16.20
CA THR A 416 17.27 28.64 14.87
C THR A 416 16.63 27.57 13.99
N ALA A 417 16.80 27.69 12.68
CA ALA A 417 16.34 26.68 11.72
C ALA A 417 16.92 25.29 12.00
N SER A 418 18.15 25.21 12.51
CA SER A 418 18.79 23.95 12.93
C SER A 418 18.10 23.34 14.14
N MET A 419 17.85 24.12 15.20
CA MET A 419 17.12 23.67 16.39
C MET A 419 15.71 23.17 16.05
N ARG A 420 14.98 23.91 15.21
CA ARG A 420 13.66 23.53 14.73
C ARG A 420 13.69 22.22 13.96
N ARG A 421 14.71 22.01 13.10
CA ARG A 421 14.90 20.76 12.35
C ARG A 421 15.17 19.57 13.28
N SER A 422 16.07 19.74 14.28
CA SER A 422 16.35 18.71 15.28
C SER A 422 15.08 18.36 16.09
N SER A 423 14.33 19.37 16.52
CA SER A 423 13.06 19.15 17.25
C SER A 423 11.99 18.52 16.39
N LYS A 424 11.95 18.78 15.08
CA LYS A 424 11.10 18.05 14.15
C LYS A 424 11.44 16.55 14.14
N ALA A 425 12.73 16.20 14.11
CA ALA A 425 13.17 14.80 14.18
C ALA A 425 12.80 14.15 15.52
N VAL A 426 12.93 14.89 16.64
CA VAL A 426 12.49 14.41 17.98
C VAL A 426 10.97 14.18 17.99
N ASN A 427 10.17 15.16 17.57
CA ASN A 427 8.70 15.07 17.55
C ASN A 427 8.21 13.85 16.77
N PHE A 428 8.69 13.65 15.54
CA PHE A 428 8.31 12.48 14.75
C PHE A 428 8.92 11.19 15.28
N GLY A 429 10.18 11.26 15.74
CA GLY A 429 10.85 10.10 16.31
C GLY A 429 10.10 9.51 17.51
N ILE A 430 9.58 10.34 18.39
CA ILE A 430 8.80 9.91 19.56
C ILE A 430 7.52 9.18 19.13
N VAL A 431 6.78 9.72 18.15
CA VAL A 431 5.57 9.06 17.61
C VAL A 431 5.88 7.64 17.12
N TYR A 432 7.05 7.43 16.52
CA TYR A 432 7.48 6.14 15.98
C TYR A 432 8.38 5.32 16.93
N GLY A 433 8.50 5.70 18.19
CA GLY A 433 9.27 4.96 19.18
C GLY A 433 10.78 4.96 18.96
N ILE A 434 11.35 6.08 18.48
CA ILE A 434 12.77 6.21 18.18
C ILE A 434 13.66 5.98 19.41
N SER A 435 14.77 5.25 19.22
CA SER A 435 15.81 5.13 20.23
C SER A 435 16.77 6.32 20.22
N GLY A 436 17.46 6.57 21.36
CA GLY A 436 18.52 7.59 21.40
C GLY A 436 19.64 7.35 20.38
N TYR A 437 19.92 6.09 20.05
CA TYR A 437 20.88 5.73 19.00
C TYR A 437 20.41 6.15 17.60
N SER A 438 19.18 5.82 17.23
CA SER A 438 18.63 6.21 15.91
C SER A 438 18.53 7.72 15.80
N LEU A 439 18.02 8.41 16.82
CA LEU A 439 17.94 9.87 16.82
C LEU A 439 19.31 10.53 16.70
N SER A 440 20.36 9.98 17.36
CA SER A 440 21.72 10.52 17.27
C SER A 440 22.27 10.54 15.85
N ASN A 441 21.96 9.50 15.06
CA ASN A 441 22.33 9.41 13.65
C ASN A 441 21.54 10.42 12.79
N ASP A 442 20.23 10.59 13.07
CA ASP A 442 19.36 11.47 12.30
C ASP A 442 19.73 12.96 12.42
N ILE A 443 20.15 13.38 13.62
CA ILE A 443 20.45 14.79 13.89
C ILE A 443 21.95 15.10 14.07
N GLY A 444 22.82 14.08 13.95
CA GLY A 444 24.27 14.25 13.99
C GLY A 444 24.85 14.64 15.36
N VAL A 445 24.27 14.11 16.45
CA VAL A 445 24.73 14.39 17.83
C VAL A 445 25.16 13.10 18.53
N SER A 446 25.73 13.19 19.74
CA SER A 446 26.04 12.00 20.52
C SER A 446 24.77 11.27 20.97
N VAL A 447 24.86 9.95 21.17
CA VAL A 447 23.74 9.13 21.70
C VAL A 447 23.27 9.67 23.05
N LYS A 448 24.19 10.15 23.89
CA LYS A 448 23.87 10.75 25.19
C LYS A 448 23.01 12.01 24.99
N THR A 449 23.41 12.91 24.12
CA THR A 449 22.67 14.16 23.81
C THR A 449 21.29 13.84 23.22
N ALA A 450 21.21 12.90 22.28
CA ALA A 450 19.92 12.46 21.72
C ALA A 450 18.98 11.89 22.79
N THR A 451 19.51 11.08 23.71
CA THR A 451 18.72 10.53 24.82
C THR A 451 18.25 11.64 25.79
N GLU A 452 19.09 12.65 26.04
CA GLU A 452 18.71 13.82 26.82
C GLU A 452 17.58 14.61 26.15
N TYR A 453 17.57 14.75 24.83
CA TYR A 453 16.48 15.41 24.10
C TYR A 453 15.16 14.63 24.23
N ILE A 454 15.18 13.30 24.08
CA ILE A 454 14.00 12.44 24.30
C ILE A 454 13.46 12.62 25.74
N ASN A 455 14.33 12.55 26.75
CA ASN A 455 13.92 12.70 28.14
C ASN A 455 13.33 14.08 28.45
N LYS A 456 13.91 15.15 27.89
CA LYS A 456 13.39 16.51 28.02
C LYS A 456 12.01 16.63 27.35
N TYR A 457 11.86 16.12 26.15
CA TYR A 457 10.57 16.06 25.47
C TYR A 457 9.50 15.41 26.34
N LEU A 458 9.76 14.21 26.85
CA LEU A 458 8.84 13.48 27.70
C LEU A 458 8.62 14.13 29.09
N SER A 459 9.53 15.00 29.52
CA SER A 459 9.35 15.80 30.74
C SER A 459 8.45 17.01 30.53
N VAL A 460 8.31 17.50 29.29
CA VAL A 460 7.42 18.59 28.93
C VAL A 460 6.03 18.07 28.60
N TYR A 461 5.98 17.02 27.78
CA TYR A 461 4.73 16.41 27.31
C TYR A 461 4.37 15.21 28.19
N HIS A 462 3.81 15.53 29.37
CA HIS A 462 3.51 14.51 30.38
C HIS A 462 2.44 13.51 29.96
N GLY A 463 1.40 13.97 29.23
CA GLY A 463 0.37 13.11 28.69
C GLY A 463 0.92 12.07 27.72
N VAL A 464 1.85 12.50 26.85
CA VAL A 464 2.54 11.60 25.91
C VAL A 464 3.35 10.55 26.66
N ARG A 465 4.11 10.96 27.71
CA ARG A 465 4.89 10.02 28.54
C ARG A 465 4.00 8.97 29.20
N GLU A 466 2.88 9.39 29.79
CA GLU A 466 1.93 8.49 30.44
C GLU A 466 1.29 7.53 29.44
N TYR A 467 0.90 8.02 28.27
CA TYR A 467 0.36 7.20 27.20
C TYR A 467 1.35 6.12 26.74
N MET A 468 2.62 6.48 26.54
CA MET A 468 3.67 5.52 26.16
C MET A 468 4.03 4.51 27.25
N SER A 469 3.68 4.76 28.51
CA SER A 469 3.97 3.87 29.65
C SER A 469 2.86 2.83 29.89
N ARG A 470 1.70 3.00 29.31
CA ARG A 470 0.55 2.07 29.37
C ARG A 470 0.73 0.88 28.44
#